data_8e212d80868946cb55cc4131db5f6536
#
_entry.id   8e212d80868946cb55cc4131db5f6536
#
_cell.length_a   1.000
_cell.length_b   1.000
_cell.length_c   1.000
_cell.angle_alpha   90.00
_cell.angle_beta   90.00
_cell.angle_gamma   90.00
#
_symmetry.space_group_name_H-M   'P 1'
#
loop_
_entity.id
_entity.type
_entity.pdbx_description
1 polymer ?
#
loop_
_entity_poly.entity_id
_entity_poly.type
_entity_poly.pdbx_seq_one_letter_code
_entity_poly.pdbx_strand_id
1 'polypeptide(L)'
;MSTFIDHGARKHLAALARRLAAGAITNEQFESECPDSKESAVHDICFYGLWPLYDDFIEHKLVGKWALTREGRTWVARIVLFLHSGLPYRYPRVTGFAQVPVILLSLATLGWFGRFWRRRLWRGGDESIWPFYSRSEYEAVLRNPVFMRGAAQPTIPPDLSRQAAPDR
;
A
#
# COMPACT_ATOMS: atom_id res chain seq x y z
N MET A 1 1.93 -1.76 19.72
CA MET A 1 1.94 -0.64 18.73
C MET A 1 0.53 -0.50 18.20
N SER A 2 -0.16 0.58 18.54
CA SER A 2 -1.50 0.86 17.98
C SER A 2 -1.34 1.16 16.49
N THR A 3 -1.90 0.31 15.65
CA THR A 3 -1.89 0.49 14.19
C THR A 3 -3.02 1.47 13.85
N PHE A 4 -2.69 2.75 13.83
CA PHE A 4 -3.63 3.76 13.34
C PHE A 4 -3.94 3.49 11.87
N ILE A 5 -5.22 3.40 11.54
CA ILE A 5 -5.72 3.22 10.16
C ILE A 5 -6.52 4.47 9.79
N ASP A 6 -6.06 5.17 8.77
CA ASP A 6 -6.75 6.33 8.21
C ASP A 6 -7.68 5.91 7.07
N HIS A 7 -8.89 5.53 7.42
CA HIS A 7 -9.90 5.09 6.45
C HIS A 7 -10.24 6.17 5.41
N GLY A 8 -10.18 7.45 5.79
CA GLY A 8 -10.43 8.58 4.90
C GLY A 8 -9.36 8.69 3.82
N ALA A 9 -8.08 8.76 4.24
CA ALA A 9 -6.94 8.82 3.33
C ALA A 9 -6.84 7.56 2.45
N ARG A 10 -7.07 6.37 3.01
CA ARG A 10 -7.11 5.12 2.22
C ARG A 10 -8.18 5.14 1.13
N LYS A 11 -9.40 5.57 1.47
CA LYS A 11 -10.50 5.66 0.50
C LYS A 11 -10.19 6.66 -0.61
N HIS A 12 -9.61 7.81 -0.25
CA HIS A 12 -9.19 8.84 -1.19
C HIS A 12 -8.10 8.29 -2.13
N LEU A 13 -7.04 7.69 -1.58
CA LEU A 13 -5.96 7.08 -2.35
C LEU A 13 -6.45 5.96 -3.27
N ALA A 14 -7.40 5.13 -2.83
CA ALA A 14 -7.99 4.09 -3.66
C ALA A 14 -8.76 4.67 -4.86
N ALA A 15 -9.47 5.78 -4.66
CA ALA A 15 -10.15 6.49 -5.76
C ALA A 15 -9.14 7.09 -6.76
N LEU A 16 -8.08 7.73 -6.25
CA LEU A 16 -7.00 8.27 -7.08
C LEU A 16 -6.28 7.19 -7.88
N ALA A 17 -5.93 6.06 -7.26
CA ALA A 17 -5.28 4.94 -7.94
C ALA A 17 -6.13 4.39 -9.10
N ARG A 18 -7.46 4.33 -8.93
CA ARG A 18 -8.38 3.94 -10.00
C ARG A 18 -8.42 4.97 -11.13
N ARG A 19 -8.50 6.26 -10.80
CA ARG A 19 -8.51 7.35 -11.80
C ARG A 19 -7.20 7.37 -12.60
N LEU A 20 -6.06 7.21 -11.92
CA LEU A 20 -4.74 7.11 -12.54
C LEU A 20 -4.67 5.90 -13.49
N ALA A 21 -5.00 4.70 -13.02
CA ALA A 21 -4.96 3.48 -13.82
C ALA A 21 -5.93 3.47 -15.01
N ALA A 22 -7.04 4.20 -14.90
CA ALA A 22 -8.00 4.41 -15.99
C ALA A 22 -7.55 5.51 -16.99
N GLY A 23 -6.43 6.19 -16.72
CA GLY A 23 -5.99 7.35 -17.52
C GLY A 23 -6.93 8.54 -17.43
N ALA A 24 -7.74 8.64 -16.38
CA ALA A 24 -8.66 9.75 -16.17
C ALA A 24 -7.95 11.02 -15.67
N ILE A 25 -6.85 10.85 -14.95
CA ILE A 25 -5.99 11.93 -14.44
C ILE A 25 -4.56 11.76 -14.93
N THR A 26 -3.77 12.85 -14.88
CA THR A 26 -2.34 12.83 -15.17
C THR A 26 -1.55 12.40 -13.93
N ASN A 27 -0.27 12.05 -14.12
CA ASN A 27 0.68 11.82 -13.03
C ASN A 27 0.79 13.03 -12.10
N GLU A 28 0.91 14.27 -12.62
CA GLU A 28 0.96 15.49 -11.80
C GLU A 28 -0.32 15.71 -10.99
N GLN A 29 -1.49 15.47 -11.59
CA GLN A 29 -2.76 15.53 -10.85
C GLN A 29 -2.81 14.48 -9.75
N PHE A 30 -2.33 13.25 -10.01
CA PHE A 30 -2.24 12.21 -8.99
C PHE A 30 -1.34 12.64 -7.82
N GLU A 31 -0.15 13.17 -8.10
CA GLU A 31 0.80 13.61 -7.07
C GLU A 31 0.24 14.76 -6.24
N SER A 32 -0.36 15.76 -6.87
CA SER A 32 -0.94 16.93 -6.18
C SER A 32 -2.15 16.57 -5.30
N GLU A 33 -2.91 15.54 -5.68
CA GLU A 33 -4.09 15.08 -4.94
C GLU A 33 -3.75 13.96 -3.93
N CYS A 34 -2.48 13.47 -3.87
CA CYS A 34 -2.09 12.38 -2.98
C CYS A 34 -2.32 12.76 -1.51
N PRO A 35 -3.09 11.96 -0.72
CA PRO A 35 -3.47 12.37 0.62
C PRO A 35 -2.27 12.39 1.56
N ASP A 36 -2.13 13.47 2.33
CA ASP A 36 -1.23 13.52 3.47
C ASP A 36 -1.84 12.75 4.64
N SER A 37 -1.14 11.75 5.14
CA SER A 37 -1.60 10.93 6.26
C SER A 37 -0.45 10.45 7.13
N LYS A 38 -0.70 10.36 8.43
CA LYS A 38 0.25 9.78 9.39
C LYS A 38 0.35 8.25 9.28
N GLU A 39 -0.53 7.63 8.51
CA GLU A 39 -0.49 6.20 8.26
C GLU A 39 0.60 5.84 7.24
N SER A 40 1.54 4.98 7.64
CA SER A 40 2.63 4.54 6.76
C SER A 40 2.13 3.85 5.48
N ALA A 41 1.01 3.13 5.53
CA ALA A 41 0.43 2.49 4.36
C ALA A 41 0.12 3.47 3.23
N VAL A 42 -0.47 4.62 3.55
CA VAL A 42 -0.84 5.63 2.56
C VAL A 42 0.39 6.15 1.85
N HIS A 43 1.41 6.55 2.63
CA HIS A 43 2.67 7.04 2.08
C HIS A 43 3.40 5.98 1.26
N ASP A 44 3.56 4.77 1.80
CA ASP A 44 4.35 3.72 1.14
C ASP A 44 3.67 3.24 -0.16
N ILE A 45 2.34 3.21 -0.18
CA ILE A 45 1.57 2.89 -1.38
C ILE A 45 1.69 4.01 -2.42
N CYS A 46 1.62 5.29 -2.03
CA CYS A 46 1.87 6.39 -2.96
C CYS A 46 3.25 6.26 -3.62
N PHE A 47 4.31 6.18 -2.79
CA PHE A 47 5.69 6.30 -3.28
C PHE A 47 6.28 5.01 -3.83
N TYR A 48 5.97 3.85 -3.24
CA TYR A 48 6.56 2.57 -3.67
C TYR A 48 5.59 1.73 -4.50
N GLY A 49 4.30 2.01 -4.41
CA GLY A 49 3.28 1.25 -5.11
C GLY A 49 2.77 1.89 -6.40
N LEU A 50 2.54 3.18 -6.41
CA LEU A 50 1.89 3.87 -7.52
C LEU A 50 2.85 4.75 -8.33
N TRP A 51 3.79 5.45 -7.69
CA TRP A 51 4.80 6.25 -8.41
C TRP A 51 5.56 5.45 -9.48
N PRO A 52 6.05 4.21 -9.25
CA PRO A 52 6.78 3.47 -10.29
C PRO A 52 5.95 3.10 -11.53
N LEU A 53 4.67 3.44 -11.58
CA LEU A 53 3.78 3.12 -12.72
C LEU A 53 3.85 4.11 -13.86
N TYR A 54 4.48 5.25 -13.67
CA TYR A 54 4.57 6.34 -14.65
C TYR A 54 5.95 6.99 -14.65
N ASP A 55 6.20 7.78 -15.70
CA ASP A 55 7.39 8.62 -15.82
C ASP A 55 7.05 9.99 -15.20
N ASP A 56 7.86 10.45 -14.25
CA ASP A 56 7.69 11.72 -13.53
C ASP A 56 8.37 12.92 -14.21
N PHE A 57 9.11 12.69 -15.33
CA PHE A 57 9.73 13.78 -16.08
C PHE A 57 8.76 14.49 -17.04
N ILE A 58 7.66 13.86 -17.40
CA ILE A 58 6.71 14.37 -18.38
C ILE A 58 5.29 14.18 -17.86
N GLU A 59 4.49 15.26 -17.86
CA GLU A 59 3.07 15.12 -17.56
C GLU A 59 2.35 14.29 -18.61
N HIS A 60 1.70 13.23 -18.22
CA HIS A 60 0.94 12.35 -19.10
C HIS A 60 -0.15 11.58 -18.38
N LYS A 61 -1.07 11.01 -19.16
CA LYS A 61 -2.08 10.04 -18.70
C LYS A 61 -1.62 8.62 -19.04
N LEU A 62 -2.03 7.64 -18.23
CA LEU A 62 -1.73 6.24 -18.49
C LEU A 62 -2.59 5.63 -19.61
N VAL A 63 -2.51 6.23 -20.83
CA VAL A 63 -3.24 5.82 -22.02
C VAL A 63 -2.29 5.65 -23.22
N GLY A 64 -2.72 4.93 -24.25
CA GLY A 64 -1.93 4.71 -25.47
C GLY A 64 -0.59 4.04 -25.15
N LYS A 65 0.53 4.68 -25.53
CA LYS A 65 1.89 4.16 -25.27
C LYS A 65 2.25 4.08 -23.79
N TRP A 66 1.57 4.86 -22.93
CA TRP A 66 1.74 4.90 -21.49
C TRP A 66 0.76 4.01 -20.73
N ALA A 67 -0.14 3.31 -21.46
CA ALA A 67 -1.14 2.46 -20.82
C ALA A 67 -0.50 1.37 -19.98
N LEU A 68 -1.06 1.13 -18.79
CA LEU A 68 -0.61 0.06 -17.93
C LEU A 68 -0.69 -1.30 -18.61
N THR A 69 0.34 -2.11 -18.41
CA THR A 69 0.33 -3.53 -18.75
C THR A 69 -0.73 -4.28 -17.95
N ARG A 70 -0.99 -5.53 -18.30
CA ARG A 70 -1.88 -6.40 -17.52
C ARG A 70 -1.40 -6.55 -16.07
N GLU A 71 -0.09 -6.71 -15.89
CA GLU A 71 0.56 -6.82 -14.58
C GLU A 71 0.39 -5.52 -13.78
N GLY A 72 0.61 -4.36 -14.42
CA GLY A 72 0.40 -3.05 -13.79
C GLY A 72 -1.04 -2.85 -13.32
N ARG A 73 -2.02 -3.24 -14.14
CA ARG A 73 -3.45 -3.19 -13.74
C ARG A 73 -3.76 -4.13 -12.58
N THR A 74 -3.20 -5.35 -12.58
CA THR A 74 -3.35 -6.30 -11.48
C THR A 74 -2.71 -5.79 -10.19
N TRP A 75 -1.56 -5.13 -10.30
CA TRP A 75 -0.87 -4.46 -9.20
C TRP A 75 -1.74 -3.37 -8.58
N VAL A 76 -2.28 -2.44 -9.38
CA VAL A 76 -3.20 -1.40 -8.89
C VAL A 76 -4.46 -1.99 -8.27
N ALA A 77 -5.05 -3.01 -8.89
CA ALA A 77 -6.23 -3.68 -8.35
C ALA A 77 -5.96 -4.27 -6.94
N ARG A 78 -4.79 -4.86 -6.73
CA ARG A 78 -4.35 -5.38 -5.43
C ARG A 78 -4.19 -4.27 -4.40
N ILE A 79 -3.58 -3.14 -4.78
CA ILE A 79 -3.45 -1.95 -3.93
C ILE A 79 -4.82 -1.44 -3.51
N VAL A 80 -5.73 -1.26 -4.47
CA VAL A 80 -7.10 -0.80 -4.20
C VAL A 80 -7.84 -1.75 -3.26
N LEU A 81 -7.69 -3.06 -3.47
CA LEU A 81 -8.27 -4.08 -2.60
C LEU A 81 -7.75 -3.97 -1.16
N PHE A 82 -6.45 -3.77 -0.97
CA PHE A 82 -5.85 -3.56 0.35
C PHE A 82 -6.36 -2.30 1.02
N LEU A 83 -6.39 -1.17 0.32
CA LEU A 83 -6.85 0.12 0.86
C LEU A 83 -8.30 0.07 1.36
N HIS A 84 -9.14 -0.78 0.76
CA HIS A 84 -10.52 -1.00 1.21
C HIS A 84 -10.67 -2.08 2.28
N SER A 85 -9.65 -2.89 2.54
CA SER A 85 -9.77 -4.07 3.42
C SER A 85 -9.86 -3.73 4.91
N GLY A 86 -9.39 -2.54 5.33
CA GLY A 86 -9.25 -2.19 6.74
C GLY A 86 -8.17 -2.99 7.48
N LEU A 87 -7.38 -3.80 6.79
CA LEU A 87 -6.29 -4.55 7.39
C LEU A 87 -5.14 -3.63 7.83
N PRO A 88 -4.47 -3.93 8.96
CA PRO A 88 -3.30 -3.17 9.39
C PRO A 88 -2.14 -3.38 8.43
N TYR A 89 -1.43 -2.29 8.10
CA TYR A 89 -0.20 -2.35 7.32
C TYR A 89 0.96 -2.76 8.23
N ARG A 90 1.64 -3.86 7.90
CA ARG A 90 2.63 -4.49 8.78
C ARG A 90 4.06 -4.37 8.29
N TYR A 91 4.29 -3.76 7.15
CA TYR A 91 5.65 -3.60 6.63
C TYR A 91 6.40 -2.53 7.42
N PRO A 92 7.59 -2.85 7.94
CA PRO A 92 8.37 -1.91 8.72
C PRO A 92 8.94 -0.82 7.80
N ARG A 93 8.79 0.42 8.24
CA ARG A 93 9.42 1.56 7.59
C ARG A 93 10.83 1.73 8.13
N VAL A 94 11.82 1.66 7.26
CA VAL A 94 13.18 2.08 7.61
C VAL A 94 13.27 3.58 7.33
N THR A 95 13.16 4.39 8.37
CA THR A 95 13.19 5.86 8.25
C THR A 95 14.46 6.44 8.88
N GLY A 96 14.91 7.59 8.34
CA GLY A 96 15.99 8.38 8.91
C GLY A 96 17.40 7.84 8.63
N PHE A 97 18.33 8.22 9.49
CA PHE A 97 19.77 7.92 9.33
C PHE A 97 20.10 6.42 9.25
N ALA A 98 19.20 5.56 9.68
CA ALA A 98 19.36 4.10 9.56
C ALA A 98 19.38 3.59 8.10
N GLN A 99 18.89 4.38 7.13
CA GLN A 99 18.94 4.03 5.71
C GLN A 99 20.35 4.21 5.12
N VAL A 100 21.11 5.20 5.59
CA VAL A 100 22.43 5.55 5.01
C VAL A 100 23.40 4.37 5.04
N PRO A 101 23.64 3.69 6.17
CA PRO A 101 24.54 2.54 6.19
C PRO A 101 24.02 1.37 5.35
N VAL A 102 22.70 1.18 5.25
CA VAL A 102 22.11 0.12 4.42
C VAL A 102 22.33 0.39 2.93
N ILE A 103 22.20 1.65 2.50
CA ILE A 103 22.46 2.05 1.11
C ILE A 103 23.94 1.87 0.78
N LEU A 104 24.84 2.36 1.63
CA LEU A 104 26.30 2.26 1.41
C LEU A 104 26.77 0.81 1.36
N LEU A 105 26.31 -0.03 2.29
CA LEU A 105 26.61 -1.47 2.29
C LEU A 105 25.95 -2.20 1.10
N SER A 106 24.76 -1.79 0.68
CA SER A 106 24.14 -2.34 -0.54
C SER A 106 24.96 -2.02 -1.79
N LEU A 107 25.46 -0.81 -1.93
CA LEU A 107 26.33 -0.41 -3.03
C LEU A 107 27.65 -1.19 -3.00
N ALA A 108 28.29 -1.28 -1.82
CA ALA A 108 29.54 -2.02 -1.63
C ALA A 108 29.42 -3.53 -1.91
N THR A 109 28.25 -4.11 -1.72
CA THR A 109 28.01 -5.56 -1.89
C THR A 109 27.17 -5.88 -3.14
N LEU A 110 27.15 -4.99 -4.14
CA LEU A 110 26.36 -5.17 -5.37
C LEU A 110 24.87 -5.54 -5.11
N GLY A 111 24.31 -4.95 -4.06
CA GLY A 111 22.91 -5.13 -3.68
C GLY A 111 22.60 -6.39 -2.85
N TRP A 112 23.61 -7.26 -2.58
CA TRP A 112 23.39 -8.48 -1.79
C TRP A 112 22.98 -8.17 -0.35
N PHE A 113 23.67 -7.21 0.29
CA PHE A 113 23.34 -6.77 1.64
C PHE A 113 21.94 -6.16 1.73
N GLY A 114 21.53 -5.36 0.75
CA GLY A 114 20.18 -4.78 0.69
C GLY A 114 19.09 -5.84 0.59
N ARG A 115 19.32 -6.91 -0.20
CA ARG A 115 18.40 -8.07 -0.29
C ARG A 115 18.32 -8.85 1.02
N PHE A 116 19.47 -9.09 1.66
CA PHE A 116 19.55 -9.77 2.96
C PHE A 116 18.85 -8.96 4.05
N TRP A 117 19.13 -7.65 4.12
CA TRP A 117 18.54 -6.74 5.10
C TRP A 117 17.02 -6.61 4.91
N ARG A 118 16.56 -6.47 3.69
CA ARG A 118 15.13 -6.46 3.35
C ARG A 118 14.44 -7.75 3.79
N ARG A 119 14.99 -8.92 3.47
CA ARG A 119 14.45 -10.21 3.93
C ARG A 119 14.41 -10.33 5.45
N ARG A 120 15.37 -9.74 6.15
CA ARG A 120 15.41 -9.76 7.62
C ARG A 120 14.39 -8.80 8.25
N LEU A 121 14.18 -7.63 7.65
CA LEU A 121 13.17 -6.66 8.09
C LEU A 121 11.75 -7.16 7.80
N TRP A 122 11.55 -7.82 6.69
CA TRP A 122 10.25 -8.35 6.24
C TRP A 122 9.97 -9.76 6.77
N ARG A 123 10.44 -10.05 7.98
CA ARG A 123 10.28 -11.36 8.62
C ARG A 123 8.81 -11.78 8.65
N GLY A 124 8.46 -12.78 7.81
CA GLY A 124 7.14 -13.42 7.76
C GLY A 124 6.16 -12.82 6.75
N GLY A 125 6.46 -11.70 6.07
CA GLY A 125 5.63 -11.18 4.99
C GLY A 125 5.97 -11.77 3.62
N ASP A 126 4.96 -11.95 2.76
CA ASP A 126 5.14 -12.38 1.37
C ASP A 126 5.20 -11.13 0.47
N GLU A 127 6.43 -10.77 0.05
CA GLU A 127 6.69 -9.59 -0.80
C GLU A 127 5.94 -9.67 -2.15
N SER A 128 5.66 -10.88 -2.63
CA SER A 128 5.00 -11.08 -3.93
C SER A 128 3.56 -10.58 -3.96
N ILE A 129 2.93 -10.44 -2.79
CA ILE A 129 1.55 -10.00 -2.63
C ILE A 129 1.43 -8.65 -1.91
N TRP A 130 2.55 -7.92 -1.76
CA TRP A 130 2.50 -6.58 -1.20
C TRP A 130 1.35 -5.76 -1.84
N PRO A 131 0.58 -4.95 -1.09
CA PRO A 131 0.77 -4.51 0.31
C PRO A 131 0.15 -5.43 1.38
N PHE A 132 -0.43 -6.59 1.01
CA PHE A 132 -0.86 -7.61 1.98
C PHE A 132 0.34 -8.28 2.63
N TYR A 133 0.23 -8.63 3.91
CA TYR A 133 1.31 -9.28 4.65
C TYR A 133 1.41 -10.78 4.37
N SER A 134 0.29 -11.45 4.15
CA SER A 134 0.23 -12.88 3.87
C SER A 134 -0.72 -13.21 2.74
N ARG A 135 -0.45 -14.31 2.02
CA ARG A 135 -1.32 -14.80 0.95
C ARG A 135 -2.72 -15.12 1.44
N SER A 136 -2.85 -15.64 2.67
CA SER A 136 -4.16 -15.93 3.27
C SER A 136 -5.01 -14.67 3.49
N GLU A 137 -4.39 -13.56 3.91
CA GLU A 137 -5.10 -12.27 4.01
C GLU A 137 -5.58 -11.78 2.65
N TYR A 138 -4.71 -11.82 1.64
CA TYR A 138 -5.07 -11.43 0.28
C TYR A 138 -6.23 -12.25 -0.27
N GLU A 139 -6.16 -13.59 -0.17
CA GLU A 139 -7.22 -14.48 -0.64
C GLU A 139 -8.53 -14.30 0.12
N ALA A 140 -8.48 -14.07 1.43
CA ALA A 140 -9.67 -13.80 2.23
C ALA A 140 -10.39 -12.53 1.77
N VAL A 141 -9.64 -11.45 1.53
CA VAL A 141 -10.21 -10.18 1.05
C VAL A 141 -10.68 -10.30 -0.40
N LEU A 142 -9.95 -11.05 -1.25
CA LEU A 142 -10.34 -11.28 -2.64
C LEU A 142 -11.67 -12.04 -2.77
N ARG A 143 -11.91 -13.05 -1.89
CA ARG A 143 -13.18 -13.80 -1.88
C ARG A 143 -14.36 -12.96 -1.43
N ASN A 144 -14.11 -11.89 -0.68
CA ASN A 144 -15.18 -11.10 -0.06
C ASN A 144 -14.80 -9.61 -0.01
N PRO A 145 -14.68 -8.95 -1.18
CA PRO A 145 -14.23 -7.57 -1.26
C PRO A 145 -15.25 -6.62 -0.64
N VAL A 146 -14.84 -5.88 0.39
CA VAL A 146 -15.68 -4.97 1.18
C VAL A 146 -16.35 -3.90 0.30
N PHE A 147 -15.67 -3.41 -0.74
CA PHE A 147 -16.19 -2.38 -1.64
C PHE A 147 -17.31 -2.86 -2.59
N MET A 148 -17.52 -4.16 -2.70
CA MET A 148 -18.64 -4.73 -3.48
C MET A 148 -19.91 -4.95 -2.66
N ARG A 149 -19.84 -4.78 -1.34
CA ARG A 149 -20.96 -5.00 -0.43
C ARG A 149 -21.73 -3.72 -0.16
N GLY A 150 -22.03 -2.83 -1.06
CA GLY A 150 -22.76 -1.59 -0.75
C GLY A 150 -22.58 -1.17 0.73
N ALA A 151 -22.73 0.01 1.16
CA ALA A 151 -22.31 0.61 2.44
C ALA A 151 -22.66 -0.15 3.76
N ALA A 152 -22.50 -1.46 3.84
CA ALA A 152 -22.53 -2.21 5.09
C ALA A 152 -21.28 -1.88 5.90
N GLN A 153 -21.48 -1.28 7.07
CA GLN A 153 -20.42 -0.98 8.04
C GLN A 153 -19.57 -2.23 8.32
N PRO A 154 -18.26 -2.09 8.49
CA PRO A 154 -17.41 -3.20 8.92
C PRO A 154 -17.90 -3.69 10.29
N THR A 155 -18.41 -4.90 10.34
CA THR A 155 -18.75 -5.57 11.59
C THR A 155 -17.43 -5.89 12.29
N ILE A 156 -17.11 -5.16 13.36
CA ILE A 156 -15.99 -5.48 14.25
C ILE A 156 -16.29 -6.86 14.83
N PRO A 157 -15.37 -7.84 14.73
CA PRO A 157 -15.56 -9.13 15.37
C PRO A 157 -15.84 -8.94 16.87
N PRO A 158 -16.81 -9.64 17.47
CA PRO A 158 -17.23 -9.41 18.87
C PRO A 158 -16.14 -9.71 19.91
N ASP A 159 -15.02 -10.28 19.52
CA ASP A 159 -13.93 -10.66 20.42
C ASP A 159 -13.04 -9.48 20.88
N LEU A 160 -13.01 -8.38 20.11
CA LEU A 160 -12.20 -7.21 20.49
C LEU A 160 -12.95 -6.19 21.38
N SER A 161 -14.27 -6.30 21.50
CA SER A 161 -15.05 -5.41 22.37
C SER A 161 -15.02 -5.82 23.85
N ARG A 162 -14.57 -7.03 24.19
CA ARG A 162 -14.47 -7.51 25.59
C ARG A 162 -13.20 -7.14 26.34
N GLN A 163 -12.18 -6.63 25.64
CA GLN A 163 -10.90 -6.26 26.29
C GLN A 163 -10.81 -4.79 26.69
N ALA A 164 -11.85 -3.99 26.49
CA ALA A 164 -11.86 -2.54 26.79
C ALA A 164 -12.72 -2.15 27.98
N ALA A 165 -13.10 -3.08 28.87
CA ALA A 165 -13.76 -2.73 30.13
C ALA A 165 -12.69 -2.48 31.21
N PRO A 166 -12.56 -1.25 31.77
CA PRO A 166 -11.70 -1.04 32.92
C PRO A 166 -12.30 -1.66 34.16
N ASP A 167 -11.51 -2.50 34.85
CA ASP A 167 -11.81 -2.96 36.20
C ASP A 167 -11.99 -1.74 37.12
N ARG A 168 -13.12 -1.73 37.81
CA ARG A 168 -13.41 -0.80 38.91
C ARG A 168 -12.97 -1.39 40.23
#